data_f13b0354bc231f70579660506914af0c
#
_entry.id   f13b0354bc231f70579660506914af0c
#
_cell.length_a   1.000
_cell.length_b   1.000
_cell.length_c   1.000
_cell.angle_alpha   90.00
_cell.angle_beta   90.00
_cell.angle_gamma   90.00
#
_symmetry.space_group_name_H-M   'P 1'
#
loop_
_entity.id
_entity.type
_entity.pdbx_description
1 polymer ?
#
loop_
_entity_poly.entity_id
_entity_poly.type
_entity_poly.pdbx_seq_one_letter_code
_entity_poly.pdbx_strand_id
1 'polypeptide(L)'
;PKATSTKVLHLNFNENALGMSEKAKQAIMNSLAIGSYYPDDQRAAVITQLAAKHNVAESFISLGNGSSENIQAAVQALIVKAQNAKQAVRLVVPDPTFNYAELYAKALGVPVVKVPLADDFSFDLTKLKNAAEAFDGVTIFYLCNPNNPTSMITPAKTLFPWIKSFSQNSYFLLDEAYADFVEDPAFETGMTLVKEGLKNVLVTRTFSKFYALAGYRVGYLLAQPEVVEEVEKFMSLDNTNLAGAVAAVASLQDKTFAKLSFQSNAVSRQIVQNALTELGLKFAPSNGNFIFHEIKGDVKTYQERMKA
;
A
#
# COMPACT_ATOMS: atom_id res chain seq x y z
N PRO A 1 -15.33 11.57 31.76
CA PRO A 1 -15.35 10.19 32.16
C PRO A 1 -13.95 9.60 32.01
N LYS A 2 -13.33 9.15 33.10
CA LYS A 2 -12.03 8.49 33.03
C LYS A 2 -12.22 7.19 32.25
N ALA A 3 -11.46 6.98 31.19
CA ALA A 3 -11.40 5.71 30.49
C ALA A 3 -10.89 4.65 31.47
N THR A 4 -11.73 3.70 31.83
CA THR A 4 -11.41 2.59 32.73
C THR A 4 -10.87 1.37 31.98
N SER A 5 -10.36 1.55 30.76
CA SER A 5 -9.79 0.46 29.99
C SER A 5 -8.31 0.30 30.31
N THR A 6 -7.93 -0.81 30.92
CA THR A 6 -6.55 -1.27 31.11
C THR A 6 -5.95 -1.85 29.82
N LYS A 7 -6.64 -1.72 28.69
CA LYS A 7 -6.20 -2.27 27.40
C LYS A 7 -5.23 -1.29 26.73
N VAL A 8 -4.01 -1.73 26.49
CA VAL A 8 -3.00 -0.97 25.73
C VAL A 8 -3.53 -0.72 24.31
N LEU A 9 -3.46 0.54 23.87
CA LEU A 9 -3.82 0.92 22.51
C LEU A 9 -2.58 0.84 21.61
N HIS A 10 -2.65 0.04 20.57
CA HIS A 10 -1.59 -0.05 19.55
C HIS A 10 -1.90 0.91 18.40
N LEU A 11 -1.18 2.04 18.34
CA LEU A 11 -1.39 3.10 17.34
C LEU A 11 -0.22 3.29 16.37
N ASN A 12 0.85 2.50 16.54
CA ASN A 12 2.15 2.72 15.88
C ASN A 12 2.30 2.05 14.50
N PHE A 13 1.39 1.15 14.11
CA PHE A 13 1.46 0.42 12.84
C PHE A 13 0.25 0.64 11.92
N ASN A 14 -0.60 1.61 12.22
CA ASN A 14 -1.81 1.89 11.45
C ASN A 14 -2.68 0.63 11.29
N GLU A 15 -2.81 -0.15 12.36
CA GLU A 15 -3.66 -1.35 12.38
C GLU A 15 -5.13 -0.93 12.48
N ASN A 16 -6.02 -1.82 12.07
CA ASN A 16 -7.46 -1.59 12.19
C ASN A 16 -7.94 -2.05 13.56
N ALA A 17 -8.33 -1.10 14.41
CA ALA A 17 -8.75 -1.37 15.80
C ALA A 17 -10.04 -2.20 15.92
N LEU A 18 -10.82 -2.35 14.85
CA LEU A 18 -12.00 -3.23 14.84
C LEU A 18 -11.63 -4.71 14.95
N GLY A 19 -10.38 -5.08 14.59
CA GLY A 19 -10.01 -6.47 14.37
C GLY A 19 -10.63 -7.04 13.10
N MET A 20 -10.30 -8.29 12.76
CA MET A 20 -10.86 -8.95 11.57
C MET A 20 -12.34 -9.27 11.72
N SER A 21 -13.05 -9.41 10.60
CA SER A 21 -14.47 -9.77 10.59
C SER A 21 -14.74 -11.15 11.19
N GLU A 22 -15.95 -11.33 11.73
CA GLU A 22 -16.36 -12.65 12.25
C GLU A 22 -16.40 -13.72 11.15
N LYS A 23 -16.74 -13.35 9.91
CA LYS A 23 -16.66 -14.26 8.75
C LYS A 23 -15.22 -14.72 8.47
N ALA A 24 -14.25 -13.81 8.57
CA ALA A 24 -12.85 -14.16 8.41
C ALA A 24 -12.36 -15.09 9.52
N LYS A 25 -12.72 -14.82 10.79
CA LYS A 25 -12.42 -15.70 11.91
C LYS A 25 -12.98 -17.10 11.72
N GLN A 26 -14.26 -17.20 11.34
CA GLN A 26 -14.93 -18.47 11.11
C GLN A 26 -14.28 -19.25 9.93
N ALA A 27 -13.91 -18.56 8.86
CA ALA A 27 -13.22 -19.18 7.72
C ALA A 27 -11.88 -19.79 8.15
N ILE A 28 -11.10 -19.08 8.98
CA ILE A 28 -9.86 -19.61 9.55
C ILE A 28 -10.12 -20.84 10.40
N MET A 29 -11.07 -20.78 11.32
CA MET A 29 -11.41 -21.91 12.19
C MET A 29 -11.81 -23.15 11.37
N ASN A 30 -12.61 -22.97 10.34
CA ASN A 30 -13.06 -24.06 9.46
C ASN A 30 -11.91 -24.66 8.63
N SER A 31 -10.83 -23.90 8.39
CA SER A 31 -9.69 -24.36 7.60
C SER A 31 -8.64 -25.16 8.39
N LEU A 32 -8.72 -25.19 9.73
CA LEU A 32 -7.68 -25.82 10.57
C LEU A 32 -7.47 -27.30 10.23
N ALA A 33 -8.54 -28.02 9.89
CA ALA A 33 -8.46 -29.45 9.57
C ALA A 33 -7.65 -29.77 8.30
N ILE A 34 -7.49 -28.79 7.40
CA ILE A 34 -6.77 -28.95 6.14
C ILE A 34 -5.39 -28.28 6.15
N GLY A 35 -4.91 -27.84 7.32
CA GLY A 35 -3.65 -27.11 7.47
C GLY A 35 -2.38 -27.93 7.12
N SER A 36 -2.52 -29.25 6.88
CA SER A 36 -1.44 -30.12 6.42
C SER A 36 -1.25 -30.13 4.89
N TYR A 37 -2.13 -29.45 4.15
CA TYR A 37 -2.07 -29.39 2.68
C TYR A 37 -1.64 -28.00 2.20
N TYR A 38 -1.03 -27.94 1.03
CA TYR A 38 -0.77 -26.67 0.35
C TYR A 38 -2.09 -26.00 -0.05
N PRO A 39 -2.21 -24.67 0.12
CA PRO A 39 -3.47 -23.95 -0.06
C PRO A 39 -3.69 -23.47 -1.51
N ASP A 40 -3.42 -24.29 -2.51
CA ASP A 40 -3.49 -23.89 -3.92
C ASP A 40 -4.90 -23.45 -4.34
N ASP A 41 -5.92 -24.22 -3.95
CA ASP A 41 -7.33 -23.88 -4.23
C ASP A 41 -7.74 -22.58 -3.52
N GLN A 42 -7.28 -22.38 -2.29
CA GLN A 42 -7.59 -21.18 -1.52
C GLN A 42 -6.86 -19.96 -2.09
N ARG A 43 -5.61 -20.15 -2.55
CA ARG A 43 -4.87 -19.11 -3.26
C ARG A 43 -5.58 -18.72 -4.55
N ALA A 44 -5.98 -19.69 -5.37
CA ALA A 44 -6.75 -19.47 -6.59
C ALA A 44 -8.05 -18.73 -6.31
N ALA A 45 -8.78 -19.09 -5.26
CA ALA A 45 -10.03 -18.43 -4.87
C ALA A 45 -9.82 -16.94 -4.51
N VAL A 46 -8.71 -16.56 -3.85
CA VAL A 46 -8.38 -15.15 -3.61
C VAL A 46 -8.17 -14.42 -4.93
N ILE A 47 -7.40 -14.98 -5.85
CA ILE A 47 -7.11 -14.37 -7.16
C ILE A 47 -8.41 -14.17 -7.94
N THR A 48 -9.28 -15.18 -8.01
CA THR A 48 -10.60 -15.09 -8.67
C THR A 48 -11.45 -13.97 -8.07
N GLN A 49 -11.51 -13.85 -6.74
CA GLN A 49 -12.28 -12.78 -6.08
C GLN A 49 -11.68 -11.38 -6.35
N LEU A 50 -10.37 -11.26 -6.38
CA LEU A 50 -9.69 -10.01 -6.71
C LEU A 50 -9.88 -9.64 -8.18
N ALA A 51 -9.81 -10.60 -9.10
CA ALA A 51 -10.08 -10.41 -10.52
C ALA A 51 -11.49 -9.86 -10.74
N ALA A 52 -12.48 -10.46 -10.08
CA ALA A 52 -13.87 -9.99 -10.08
C ALA A 52 -14.00 -8.57 -9.49
N LYS A 53 -13.36 -8.30 -8.32
CA LYS A 53 -13.37 -6.98 -7.66
C LYS A 53 -12.84 -5.88 -8.58
N HIS A 54 -11.75 -6.16 -9.30
CA HIS A 54 -11.09 -5.19 -10.17
C HIS A 54 -11.57 -5.21 -11.61
N ASN A 55 -12.44 -6.15 -11.97
CA ASN A 55 -12.93 -6.37 -13.34
C ASN A 55 -11.77 -6.54 -14.35
N VAL A 56 -10.94 -7.54 -14.10
CA VAL A 56 -9.77 -7.94 -14.93
C VAL A 56 -9.67 -9.46 -14.98
N ALA A 57 -8.83 -9.99 -15.89
CA ALA A 57 -8.46 -11.40 -15.86
C ALA A 57 -7.53 -11.73 -14.67
N GLU A 58 -7.51 -12.97 -14.22
CA GLU A 58 -6.67 -13.44 -13.12
C GLU A 58 -5.18 -13.20 -13.37
N SER A 59 -4.75 -13.26 -14.62
CA SER A 59 -3.37 -13.01 -15.04
C SER A 59 -2.84 -11.60 -14.75
N PHE A 60 -3.72 -10.64 -14.40
CA PHE A 60 -3.31 -9.30 -13.95
C PHE A 60 -2.91 -9.23 -12.47
N ILE A 61 -3.03 -10.35 -11.74
CA ILE A 61 -2.92 -10.37 -10.28
C ILE A 61 -1.83 -11.32 -9.83
N SER A 62 -0.93 -10.83 -8.99
CA SER A 62 0.03 -11.64 -8.24
C SER A 62 -0.25 -11.51 -6.75
N LEU A 63 -0.46 -12.65 -6.08
CA LEU A 63 -0.72 -12.71 -4.65
C LEU A 63 0.59 -12.84 -3.87
N GLY A 64 0.79 -12.00 -2.84
CA GLY A 64 1.99 -11.99 -2.02
C GLY A 64 1.74 -12.21 -0.54
N ASN A 65 2.80 -12.58 0.17
CA ASN A 65 2.83 -12.67 1.63
C ASN A 65 2.85 -11.26 2.27
N GLY A 66 1.72 -10.55 2.11
CA GLY A 66 1.57 -9.12 2.30
C GLY A 66 2.10 -8.31 1.12
N SER A 67 1.64 -7.05 0.96
CA SER A 67 2.16 -6.17 -0.08
C SER A 67 3.66 -5.91 0.01
N SER A 68 4.28 -6.17 1.16
CA SER A 68 5.73 -6.07 1.34
C SER A 68 6.51 -7.02 0.43
N GLU A 69 6.04 -8.26 0.25
CA GLU A 69 6.63 -9.20 -0.71
C GLU A 69 6.41 -8.73 -2.15
N ASN A 70 5.20 -8.25 -2.47
CA ASN A 70 4.92 -7.70 -3.80
C ASN A 70 5.80 -6.50 -4.14
N ILE A 71 6.03 -5.58 -3.17
CA ILE A 71 6.93 -4.43 -3.33
C ILE A 71 8.38 -4.92 -3.55
N GLN A 72 8.84 -5.87 -2.72
CA GLN A 72 10.18 -6.44 -2.85
C GLN A 72 10.38 -7.08 -4.22
N ALA A 73 9.49 -7.97 -4.63
CA ALA A 73 9.58 -8.67 -5.90
C ALA A 73 9.51 -7.72 -7.09
N ALA A 74 8.63 -6.71 -7.05
CA ALA A 74 8.52 -5.69 -8.09
C ALA A 74 9.83 -4.87 -8.23
N VAL A 75 10.40 -4.41 -7.10
CA VAL A 75 11.67 -3.67 -7.11
C VAL A 75 12.79 -4.54 -7.66
N GLN A 76 12.89 -5.80 -7.23
CA GLN A 76 13.90 -6.75 -7.73
C GLN A 76 13.74 -7.01 -9.22
N ALA A 77 12.52 -7.31 -9.69
CA ALA A 77 12.25 -7.59 -11.10
C ALA A 77 12.66 -6.43 -12.01
N LEU A 78 12.28 -5.20 -11.62
CA LEU A 78 12.60 -4.00 -12.40
C LEU A 78 14.11 -3.70 -12.41
N ILE A 79 14.79 -3.88 -11.27
CA ILE A 79 16.25 -3.71 -11.17
C ILE A 79 16.97 -4.73 -12.06
N VAL A 80 16.63 -6.02 -11.92
CA VAL A 80 17.28 -7.09 -12.70
C VAL A 80 16.99 -6.94 -14.19
N LYS A 81 15.78 -6.53 -14.57
CA LYS A 81 15.45 -6.21 -15.96
C LYS A 81 16.35 -5.12 -16.53
N ALA A 82 16.57 -4.02 -15.80
CA ALA A 82 17.47 -2.94 -16.23
C ALA A 82 18.93 -3.42 -16.33
N GLN A 83 19.41 -4.17 -15.34
CA GLN A 83 20.77 -4.72 -15.31
C GLN A 83 21.02 -5.71 -16.48
N ASN A 84 20.07 -6.59 -16.78
CA ASN A 84 20.13 -7.49 -17.93
C ASN A 84 20.20 -6.73 -19.26
N ALA A 85 19.54 -5.59 -19.34
CA ALA A 85 19.64 -4.66 -20.49
C ALA A 85 20.91 -3.79 -20.46
N LYS A 86 21.80 -3.99 -19.48
CA LYS A 86 23.02 -3.17 -19.26
C LYS A 86 22.74 -1.68 -19.08
N GLN A 87 21.57 -1.35 -18.53
CA GLN A 87 21.18 0.01 -18.22
C GLN A 87 21.46 0.33 -16.75
N ALA A 88 21.91 1.54 -16.47
CA ALA A 88 21.95 2.05 -15.12
C ALA A 88 20.52 2.13 -14.56
N VAL A 89 20.35 1.93 -13.25
CA VAL A 89 19.03 1.96 -12.61
C VAL A 89 19.10 2.69 -11.28
N ARG A 90 18.05 3.42 -10.95
CA ARG A 90 17.86 4.06 -9.65
C ARG A 90 16.41 4.01 -9.19
N LEU A 91 16.22 4.14 -7.89
CA LEU A 91 14.90 4.36 -7.27
C LEU A 91 14.73 5.85 -6.96
N VAL A 92 13.56 6.41 -7.28
CA VAL A 92 13.17 7.79 -6.91
C VAL A 92 11.94 7.72 -6.04
N VAL A 93 11.99 8.37 -4.87
CA VAL A 93 10.92 8.35 -3.88
C VAL A 93 10.62 9.75 -3.36
N PRO A 94 9.35 10.09 -3.09
CA PRO A 94 9.02 11.25 -2.25
C PRO A 94 9.60 11.08 -0.84
N ASP A 95 9.91 12.16 -0.14
CA ASP A 95 10.44 12.10 1.23
C ASP A 95 9.74 13.14 2.12
N PRO A 96 9.07 12.72 3.19
CA PRO A 96 8.92 11.35 3.69
C PRO A 96 7.88 10.51 2.95
N THR A 97 8.16 9.21 2.83
CA THR A 97 7.22 8.18 2.37
C THR A 97 7.51 6.83 3.05
N PHE A 98 6.67 5.84 2.81
CA PHE A 98 6.91 4.48 3.30
C PHE A 98 8.17 3.89 2.65
N ASN A 99 9.07 3.34 3.45
CA ASN A 99 10.47 3.13 3.06
C ASN A 99 10.86 1.73 2.56
N TYR A 100 9.92 0.80 2.39
CA TYR A 100 10.30 -0.58 2.03
C TYR A 100 10.96 -0.68 0.66
N ALA A 101 10.45 0.01 -0.35
CA ALA A 101 11.10 0.04 -1.66
C ALA A 101 12.53 0.58 -1.59
N GLU A 102 12.75 1.63 -0.77
CA GLU A 102 14.09 2.17 -0.50
C GLU A 102 15.02 1.12 0.13
N LEU A 103 14.54 0.38 1.14
CA LEU A 103 15.33 -0.65 1.82
C LEU A 103 15.72 -1.78 0.85
N TYR A 104 14.78 -2.24 0.02
CA TYR A 104 15.04 -3.29 -0.96
C TYR A 104 15.99 -2.82 -2.07
N ALA A 105 15.83 -1.62 -2.60
CA ALA A 105 16.75 -1.06 -3.60
C ALA A 105 18.17 -0.92 -3.05
N LYS A 106 18.33 -0.40 -1.82
CA LYS A 106 19.62 -0.27 -1.15
C LYS A 106 20.30 -1.62 -0.90
N ALA A 107 19.53 -2.66 -0.51
CA ALA A 107 20.05 -4.00 -0.32
C ALA A 107 20.63 -4.61 -1.63
N LEU A 108 20.16 -4.14 -2.77
CA LEU A 108 20.66 -4.51 -4.10
C LEU A 108 21.73 -3.55 -4.67
N GLY A 109 22.22 -2.62 -3.84
CA GLY A 109 23.23 -1.64 -4.24
C GLY A 109 22.71 -0.57 -5.22
N VAL A 110 21.39 -0.38 -5.33
CA VAL A 110 20.80 0.60 -6.25
C VAL A 110 20.67 1.96 -5.57
N PRO A 111 21.13 3.05 -6.22
CA PRO A 111 21.00 4.41 -5.70
C PRO A 111 19.54 4.80 -5.48
N VAL A 112 19.28 5.50 -4.38
CA VAL A 112 17.96 6.05 -4.04
C VAL A 112 18.03 7.56 -4.01
N VAL A 113 17.18 8.21 -4.81
CA VAL A 113 17.01 9.65 -4.82
C VAL A 113 15.74 10.01 -4.05
N LYS A 114 15.90 10.78 -3.00
CA LYS A 114 14.82 11.30 -2.17
C LYS A 114 14.43 12.69 -2.62
N VAL A 115 13.17 12.90 -2.94
CA VAL A 115 12.62 14.17 -3.39
C VAL A 115 11.69 14.72 -2.29
N PRO A 116 12.02 15.86 -1.67
CA PRO A 116 11.15 16.44 -0.65
C PRO A 116 9.74 16.67 -1.16
N LEU A 117 8.75 16.42 -0.31
CA LEU A 117 7.37 16.79 -0.57
C LEU A 117 7.23 18.31 -0.75
N ALA A 118 6.15 18.75 -1.38
CA ALA A 118 5.77 20.16 -1.42
C ALA A 118 5.34 20.65 -0.01
N ASP A 119 5.23 21.95 0.16
CA ASP A 119 4.91 22.57 1.47
C ASP A 119 3.54 22.13 2.03
N ASP A 120 2.64 21.72 1.16
CA ASP A 120 1.32 21.17 1.50
C ASP A 120 1.35 19.64 1.72
N PHE A 121 2.53 19.02 1.76
CA PHE A 121 2.76 17.59 1.88
C PHE A 121 2.29 16.74 0.69
N SER A 122 1.95 17.33 -0.44
CA SER A 122 1.72 16.62 -1.70
C SER A 122 3.03 16.22 -2.39
N PHE A 123 2.97 15.34 -3.37
CA PHE A 123 4.14 15.02 -4.19
C PHE A 123 4.53 16.22 -5.06
N ASP A 124 5.78 16.64 -4.99
CA ASP A 124 6.34 17.60 -5.94
C ASP A 124 6.66 16.90 -7.27
N LEU A 125 5.62 16.78 -8.10
CA LEU A 125 5.71 16.07 -9.39
C LEU A 125 6.74 16.70 -10.33
N THR A 126 6.98 17.99 -10.23
CA THR A 126 8.02 18.70 -11.02
C THR A 126 9.41 18.25 -10.60
N LYS A 127 9.71 18.26 -9.29
CA LYS A 127 11.02 17.80 -8.81
C LYS A 127 11.23 16.30 -9.04
N LEU A 128 10.18 15.47 -8.89
CA LEU A 128 10.24 14.06 -9.20
C LEU A 128 10.58 13.83 -10.69
N LYS A 129 9.97 14.60 -11.59
CA LYS A 129 10.25 14.51 -13.02
C LYS A 129 11.67 14.95 -13.33
N ASN A 130 12.11 16.08 -12.82
CA ASN A 130 13.49 16.57 -13.00
C ASN A 130 14.52 15.55 -12.49
N ALA A 131 14.23 14.89 -11.36
CA ALA A 131 15.07 13.82 -10.87
C ALA A 131 15.19 12.68 -11.88
N ALA A 132 14.14 12.27 -12.59
CA ALA A 132 14.21 11.23 -13.62
C ALA A 132 14.93 11.72 -14.89
N GLU A 133 14.62 12.91 -15.39
CA GLU A 133 15.20 13.46 -16.61
C GLU A 133 16.70 13.74 -16.51
N ALA A 134 17.22 13.98 -15.31
CA ALA A 134 18.66 14.17 -15.06
C ALA A 134 19.45 12.86 -15.03
N PHE A 135 18.87 11.72 -15.48
CA PHE A 135 19.51 10.42 -15.41
C PHE A 135 19.39 9.64 -16.72
N ASP A 136 20.52 9.21 -17.21
CA ASP A 136 20.60 8.32 -18.37
C ASP A 136 20.54 6.86 -17.91
N GLY A 137 19.31 6.33 -17.81
CA GLY A 137 19.05 4.98 -17.32
C GLY A 137 17.59 4.74 -16.98
N VAL A 138 17.33 3.65 -16.27
CA VAL A 138 16.00 3.27 -15.79
C VAL A 138 15.72 3.95 -14.46
N THR A 139 14.60 4.67 -14.37
CA THR A 139 14.08 5.23 -13.12
C THR A 139 12.88 4.43 -12.65
N ILE A 140 12.94 3.93 -11.42
CA ILE A 140 11.82 3.31 -10.74
C ILE A 140 11.28 4.34 -9.75
N PHE A 141 10.03 4.74 -9.91
CA PHE A 141 9.32 5.56 -8.93
C PHE A 141 8.56 4.65 -7.96
N TYR A 142 8.71 4.89 -6.66
CA TYR A 142 7.81 4.33 -5.65
C TYR A 142 6.95 5.46 -5.09
N LEU A 143 5.64 5.36 -5.27
CA LEU A 143 4.67 6.39 -4.91
C LEU A 143 3.57 5.77 -4.04
N CYS A 144 3.59 6.04 -2.75
CA CYS A 144 2.55 5.60 -1.82
C CYS A 144 1.35 6.58 -1.88
N ASN A 145 0.21 6.15 -2.38
CA ASN A 145 -0.95 7.02 -2.60
C ASN A 145 -2.26 6.34 -2.16
N PRO A 146 -2.86 6.71 -1.01
CA PRO A 146 -2.47 7.78 -0.07
C PRO A 146 -1.10 7.58 0.58
N ASN A 147 -0.34 8.68 0.75
CA ASN A 147 1.02 8.61 1.25
C ASN A 147 1.09 8.27 2.76
N ASN A 148 2.04 7.48 3.16
CA ASN A 148 2.41 7.26 4.55
C ASN A 148 3.78 7.93 4.79
N PRO A 149 3.94 8.97 5.67
CA PRO A 149 3.05 9.24 6.83
C PRO A 149 2.01 10.35 6.65
N THR A 150 1.94 11.05 5.51
CA THR A 150 1.14 12.27 5.39
C THR A 150 -0.35 12.05 5.21
N SER A 151 -0.77 10.84 4.80
CA SER A 151 -2.15 10.49 4.43
C SER A 151 -2.75 11.31 3.28
N MET A 152 -1.92 12.13 2.62
CA MET A 152 -2.32 12.91 1.45
C MET A 152 -2.48 12.04 0.23
N ILE A 153 -3.44 12.38 -0.63
CA ILE A 153 -3.54 11.84 -1.98
C ILE A 153 -2.92 12.79 -3.00
N THR A 154 -2.35 12.23 -4.05
CA THR A 154 -2.13 12.98 -5.29
C THR A 154 -3.29 12.69 -6.23
N PRO A 155 -4.08 13.71 -6.62
CA PRO A 155 -5.27 13.53 -7.45
C PRO A 155 -4.98 12.84 -8.79
N ALA A 156 -5.86 11.93 -9.22
CA ALA A 156 -5.71 11.19 -10.47
C ALA A 156 -5.57 12.11 -11.68
N LYS A 157 -6.34 13.20 -11.74
CA LYS A 157 -6.28 14.22 -12.81
C LYS A 157 -4.90 14.85 -12.99
N THR A 158 -4.05 14.80 -11.96
CA THR A 158 -2.68 15.33 -11.99
C THR A 158 -1.67 14.19 -12.14
N LEU A 159 -1.84 13.10 -11.39
CA LEU A 159 -0.90 11.99 -11.37
C LEU A 159 -0.89 11.19 -12.69
N PHE A 160 -2.05 10.88 -13.27
CA PHE A 160 -2.13 10.02 -14.45
C PHE A 160 -1.53 10.67 -15.71
N PRO A 161 -1.84 11.94 -16.06
CA PRO A 161 -1.14 12.61 -17.15
C PRO A 161 0.36 12.74 -16.91
N TRP A 162 0.79 12.94 -15.66
CA TRP A 162 2.19 13.00 -15.30
C TRP A 162 2.88 11.65 -15.56
N ILE A 163 2.31 10.53 -15.12
CA ILE A 163 2.83 9.18 -15.41
C ILE A 163 2.92 8.95 -16.93
N LYS A 164 1.85 9.28 -17.67
CA LYS A 164 1.80 9.12 -19.14
C LYS A 164 2.79 9.99 -19.89
N SER A 165 3.34 11.04 -19.26
CA SER A 165 4.32 11.95 -19.87
C SER A 165 5.75 11.39 -19.92
N PHE A 166 6.00 10.21 -19.31
CA PHE A 166 7.32 9.60 -19.27
C PHE A 166 7.54 8.60 -20.40
N SER A 167 8.83 8.44 -20.76
CA SER A 167 9.28 7.40 -21.69
C SER A 167 9.20 5.99 -21.05
N GLN A 168 9.42 4.96 -21.85
CA GLN A 168 9.39 3.56 -21.41
C GLN A 168 10.50 3.16 -20.41
N ASN A 169 11.48 4.05 -20.15
CA ASN A 169 12.54 3.82 -19.16
C ASN A 169 12.15 4.24 -17.73
N SER A 170 10.90 4.62 -17.51
CA SER A 170 10.38 4.97 -16.19
C SER A 170 9.27 4.03 -15.77
N TYR A 171 9.42 3.42 -14.60
CA TYR A 171 8.45 2.50 -14.01
C TYR A 171 7.83 3.13 -12.76
N PHE A 172 6.57 2.83 -12.52
CA PHE A 172 5.79 3.41 -11.43
C PHE A 172 5.20 2.29 -10.56
N LEU A 173 5.74 2.13 -9.37
CA LEU A 173 5.19 1.26 -8.34
C LEU A 173 4.31 2.10 -7.42
N LEU A 174 3.00 1.99 -7.61
CA LEU A 174 1.98 2.70 -6.85
C LEU A 174 1.54 1.84 -5.67
N ASP A 175 1.88 2.26 -4.45
CA ASP A 175 1.44 1.57 -3.24
C ASP A 175 0.13 2.16 -2.73
N GLU A 176 -0.95 1.43 -2.90
CA GLU A 176 -2.31 1.81 -2.55
C GLU A 176 -2.82 1.12 -1.28
N ALA A 177 -1.93 0.92 -0.29
CA ALA A 177 -2.27 0.21 0.95
C ALA A 177 -3.47 0.81 1.71
N TYR A 178 -3.77 2.09 1.51
CA TYR A 178 -4.84 2.81 2.20
C TYR A 178 -6.02 3.18 1.28
N ALA A 179 -6.02 2.77 0.03
CA ALA A 179 -7.00 3.18 -0.98
C ALA A 179 -8.46 2.84 -0.62
N ASP A 180 -8.69 1.73 0.11
CA ASP A 180 -10.04 1.34 0.51
C ASP A 180 -10.65 2.27 1.60
N PHE A 181 -9.86 3.18 2.22
CA PHE A 181 -10.34 4.19 3.18
C PHE A 181 -10.65 5.56 2.54
N VAL A 182 -10.30 5.77 1.28
CA VAL A 182 -10.39 7.08 0.63
C VAL A 182 -11.84 7.45 0.35
N GLU A 183 -12.25 8.67 0.77
CA GLU A 183 -13.55 9.26 0.49
C GLU A 183 -13.44 10.33 -0.60
N ASP A 184 -12.26 10.88 -0.82
CA ASP A 184 -12.03 11.97 -1.77
C ASP A 184 -12.20 11.48 -3.21
N PRO A 185 -13.18 12.03 -3.98
CA PRO A 185 -13.42 11.62 -5.36
C PRO A 185 -12.29 12.00 -6.32
N ALA A 186 -11.31 12.79 -5.89
CA ALA A 186 -10.13 13.10 -6.69
C ALA A 186 -9.14 11.92 -6.77
N PHE A 187 -9.28 10.93 -5.87
CA PHE A 187 -8.50 9.70 -5.92
C PHE A 187 -9.10 8.73 -6.93
N GLU A 188 -8.23 8.18 -7.76
CA GLU A 188 -8.54 7.03 -8.60
C GLU A 188 -7.38 6.03 -8.52
N THR A 189 -7.70 4.74 -8.52
CA THR A 189 -6.67 3.69 -8.46
C THR A 189 -5.84 3.65 -9.74
N GLY A 190 -4.53 3.49 -9.59
CA GLY A 190 -3.60 3.27 -10.72
C GLY A 190 -3.92 2.05 -11.56
N MET A 191 -4.83 1.18 -11.11
CA MET A 191 -5.37 0.09 -11.91
C MET A 191 -6.02 0.57 -13.21
N THR A 192 -6.55 1.80 -13.24
CA THR A 192 -7.06 2.43 -14.47
C THR A 192 -5.95 2.51 -15.52
N LEU A 193 -4.75 2.92 -15.16
CA LEU A 193 -3.60 2.98 -16.08
C LEU A 193 -3.18 1.59 -16.55
N VAL A 194 -3.22 0.60 -15.65
CA VAL A 194 -2.95 -0.80 -16.03
C VAL A 194 -3.99 -1.29 -17.05
N LYS A 195 -5.28 -1.01 -16.85
CA LYS A 195 -6.35 -1.36 -17.81
C LYS A 195 -6.22 -0.65 -19.16
N GLU A 196 -5.64 0.54 -19.20
CA GLU A 196 -5.32 1.26 -20.43
C GLU A 196 -4.11 0.65 -21.18
N GLY A 197 -3.47 -0.39 -20.63
CA GLY A 197 -2.36 -1.10 -21.26
C GLY A 197 -0.97 -0.62 -20.89
N LEU A 198 -0.82 0.24 -19.86
CA LEU A 198 0.49 0.71 -19.42
C LEU A 198 1.27 -0.42 -18.74
N LYS A 199 2.38 -0.86 -19.37
CA LYS A 199 3.25 -1.95 -18.88
C LYS A 199 4.25 -1.48 -17.83
N ASN A 200 4.41 -0.19 -17.66
CA ASN A 200 5.33 0.42 -16.72
C ASN A 200 4.66 0.86 -15.41
N VAL A 201 3.39 0.51 -15.20
CA VAL A 201 2.64 0.79 -13.97
C VAL A 201 2.33 -0.52 -13.24
N LEU A 202 2.71 -0.58 -11.97
CA LEU A 202 2.45 -1.66 -11.04
C LEU A 202 1.72 -1.08 -9.83
N VAL A 203 0.66 -1.73 -9.37
CA VAL A 203 -0.12 -1.27 -8.21
C VAL A 203 -0.06 -2.34 -7.13
N THR A 204 0.32 -1.97 -5.90
CA THR A 204 0.27 -2.90 -4.75
C THR A 204 -0.87 -2.54 -3.80
N ARG A 205 -1.51 -3.57 -3.25
CA ARG A 205 -2.58 -3.46 -2.26
C ARG A 205 -2.42 -4.49 -1.15
N THR A 206 -3.05 -4.25 -0.01
CA THR A 206 -2.91 -5.10 1.16
C THR A 206 -4.24 -5.36 1.87
N PHE A 207 -4.37 -6.53 2.49
CA PHE A 207 -5.44 -6.83 3.44
C PHE A 207 -5.10 -6.40 4.87
N SER A 208 -3.88 -5.93 5.12
CA SER A 208 -3.39 -5.59 6.46
C SER A 208 -4.15 -4.45 7.13
N LYS A 209 -4.67 -3.48 6.36
CA LYS A 209 -5.25 -2.24 6.89
C LYS A 209 -6.77 -2.30 6.93
N PHE A 210 -7.42 -2.13 5.82
CA PHE A 210 -8.88 -2.05 5.73
C PHE A 210 -9.60 -3.32 6.25
N TYR A 211 -9.05 -4.48 5.92
CA TYR A 211 -9.62 -5.79 6.31
C TYR A 211 -9.07 -6.34 7.62
N ALA A 212 -8.19 -5.59 8.32
CA ALA A 212 -7.62 -5.98 9.61
C ALA A 212 -6.89 -7.35 9.62
N LEU A 213 -6.23 -7.71 8.52
CA LEU A 213 -5.50 -8.98 8.37
C LEU A 213 -3.97 -8.82 8.43
N ALA A 214 -3.47 -7.83 9.18
CA ALA A 214 -2.05 -7.51 9.22
C ALA A 214 -1.17 -8.73 9.59
N GLY A 215 -1.57 -9.51 10.59
CA GLY A 215 -0.88 -10.72 11.05
C GLY A 215 -0.99 -11.92 10.09
N TYR A 216 -1.95 -11.91 9.17
CA TYR A 216 -2.20 -13.01 8.22
C TYR A 216 -1.45 -12.86 6.90
N ARG A 217 -0.76 -11.75 6.73
CA ARG A 217 0.17 -11.53 5.64
C ARG A 217 -0.42 -11.80 4.24
N VAL A 218 -1.45 -11.06 3.85
CA VAL A 218 -2.03 -11.12 2.51
C VAL A 218 -1.95 -9.76 1.85
N GLY A 219 -1.40 -9.73 0.65
CA GLY A 219 -1.34 -8.58 -0.22
C GLY A 219 -1.31 -9.03 -1.68
N TYR A 220 -1.41 -8.09 -2.59
CA TYR A 220 -1.40 -8.41 -4.01
C TYR A 220 -0.84 -7.26 -4.85
N LEU A 221 -0.37 -7.63 -6.03
CA LEU A 221 0.08 -6.72 -7.07
C LEU A 221 -0.86 -6.84 -8.27
N LEU A 222 -1.10 -5.72 -8.91
CA LEU A 222 -1.85 -5.57 -10.15
C LEU A 222 -0.94 -4.93 -11.20
N ALA A 223 -0.78 -5.60 -12.33
CA ALA A 223 -0.01 -5.12 -13.47
C ALA A 223 -0.49 -5.78 -14.76
N GLN A 224 0.10 -5.43 -15.91
CA GLN A 224 -0.09 -6.20 -17.14
C GLN A 224 0.42 -7.64 -16.97
N PRO A 225 -0.21 -8.65 -17.61
CA PRO A 225 0.11 -10.07 -17.39
C PRO A 225 1.59 -10.40 -17.53
N GLU A 226 2.26 -9.88 -18.57
CA GLU A 226 3.69 -10.10 -18.77
C GLU A 226 4.57 -9.47 -17.69
N VAL A 227 4.09 -8.41 -17.02
CA VAL A 227 4.78 -7.78 -15.90
C VAL A 227 4.56 -8.60 -14.63
N VAL A 228 3.36 -9.15 -14.43
CA VAL A 228 3.06 -10.09 -13.35
C VAL A 228 3.99 -11.29 -13.42
N GLU A 229 4.11 -11.94 -14.59
CA GLU A 229 5.02 -13.06 -14.80
C GLU A 229 6.48 -12.73 -14.44
N GLU A 230 6.95 -11.55 -14.81
CA GLU A 230 8.31 -11.11 -14.46
C GLU A 230 8.50 -10.89 -12.95
N VAL A 231 7.50 -10.33 -12.28
CA VAL A 231 7.56 -10.08 -10.83
C VAL A 231 7.50 -11.40 -10.05
N GLU A 232 6.68 -12.37 -10.48
CA GLU A 232 6.51 -13.65 -9.80
C GLU A 232 7.79 -14.49 -9.78
N LYS A 233 8.73 -14.27 -10.70
CA LYS A 233 10.07 -14.92 -10.67
C LYS A 233 10.90 -14.55 -9.44
N PHE A 234 10.55 -13.48 -8.75
CA PHE A 234 11.22 -12.97 -7.54
C PHE A 234 10.41 -13.18 -6.26
N MET A 235 9.30 -13.87 -6.36
CA MET A 235 8.47 -14.23 -5.21
C MET A 235 8.83 -15.61 -4.70
N SER A 236 8.57 -15.84 -3.42
CA SER A 236 8.70 -17.18 -2.85
C SER A 236 7.66 -18.11 -3.47
N LEU A 237 8.06 -19.32 -3.83
CA LEU A 237 7.11 -20.37 -4.21
C LEU A 237 6.22 -20.69 -3.00
N ASP A 238 4.97 -21.02 -3.24
CA ASP A 238 3.98 -21.38 -2.20
C ASP A 238 3.88 -20.31 -1.08
N ASN A 239 3.99 -19.04 -1.45
CA ASN A 239 4.08 -17.89 -0.55
C ASN A 239 2.78 -17.58 0.22
N THR A 240 1.68 -18.23 -0.10
CA THR A 240 0.37 -17.94 0.50
C THR A 240 0.08 -18.93 1.64
N ASN A 241 -0.18 -18.43 2.84
CA ASN A 241 -0.64 -19.27 3.94
C ASN A 241 -2.14 -19.49 3.90
N LEU A 242 -2.57 -20.70 4.31
CA LEU A 242 -3.97 -21.11 4.31
C LEU A 242 -4.90 -20.15 5.07
N ALA A 243 -4.53 -19.78 6.29
CA ALA A 243 -5.36 -18.93 7.15
C ALA A 243 -5.54 -17.53 6.53
N GLY A 244 -4.49 -16.98 5.94
CA GLY A 244 -4.56 -15.71 5.21
C GLY A 244 -5.46 -15.79 3.99
N ALA A 245 -5.33 -16.86 3.19
CA ALA A 245 -6.14 -17.03 1.97
C ALA A 245 -7.64 -17.12 2.27
N VAL A 246 -8.05 -18.00 3.19
CA VAL A 246 -9.47 -18.14 3.52
C VAL A 246 -10.04 -16.89 4.19
N ALA A 247 -9.25 -16.19 5.02
CA ALA A 247 -9.65 -14.93 5.63
C ALA A 247 -9.82 -13.82 4.59
N ALA A 248 -8.95 -13.76 3.59
CA ALA A 248 -9.03 -12.78 2.51
C ALA A 248 -10.30 -12.97 1.68
N VAL A 249 -10.60 -14.20 1.25
CA VAL A 249 -11.85 -14.52 0.53
C VAL A 249 -13.08 -14.12 1.35
N ALA A 250 -13.14 -14.53 2.63
CA ALA A 250 -14.24 -14.19 3.50
C ALA A 250 -14.41 -12.68 3.71
N SER A 251 -13.29 -11.95 3.82
CA SER A 251 -13.27 -10.49 3.97
C SER A 251 -13.75 -9.77 2.72
N LEU A 252 -13.37 -10.22 1.52
CA LEU A 252 -13.84 -9.65 0.25
C LEU A 252 -15.36 -9.80 0.09
N GLN A 253 -15.92 -10.87 0.60
CA GLN A 253 -17.37 -11.16 0.57
C GLN A 253 -18.15 -10.50 1.71
N ASP A 254 -17.48 -9.98 2.74
CA ASP A 254 -18.11 -9.35 3.90
C ASP A 254 -18.35 -7.86 3.72
N LYS A 255 -19.38 -7.53 2.90
CA LYS A 255 -19.78 -6.13 2.65
C LYS A 255 -20.20 -5.39 3.94
N THR A 256 -20.71 -6.12 4.95
CA THR A 256 -21.10 -5.53 6.23
C THR A 256 -19.88 -5.05 6.99
N PHE A 257 -18.85 -5.89 7.10
CA PHE A 257 -17.59 -5.48 7.73
C PHE A 257 -16.90 -4.36 6.94
N ALA A 258 -16.86 -4.44 5.62
CA ALA A 258 -16.29 -3.38 4.78
C ALA A 258 -16.96 -2.02 5.05
N LYS A 259 -18.29 -1.98 5.10
CA LYS A 259 -19.04 -0.78 5.45
C LYS A 259 -18.71 -0.29 6.88
N LEU A 260 -18.65 -1.21 7.84
CA LEU A 260 -18.30 -0.89 9.23
C LEU A 260 -16.88 -0.32 9.34
N SER A 261 -15.90 -0.95 8.71
CA SER A 261 -14.51 -0.50 8.70
C SER A 261 -14.37 0.92 8.13
N PHE A 262 -15.01 1.17 6.99
CA PHE A 262 -15.03 2.48 6.36
C PHE A 262 -15.67 3.56 7.25
N GLN A 263 -16.88 3.30 7.75
CA GLN A 263 -17.63 4.26 8.57
C GLN A 263 -16.96 4.54 9.90
N SER A 264 -16.48 3.49 10.59
CA SER A 264 -15.76 3.66 11.87
C SER A 264 -14.49 4.48 11.71
N ASN A 265 -13.75 4.27 10.62
CA ASN A 265 -12.58 5.08 10.32
C ASN A 265 -12.94 6.55 10.07
N ALA A 266 -13.98 6.82 9.28
CA ALA A 266 -14.45 8.18 8.98
C ALA A 266 -14.84 8.93 10.26
N VAL A 267 -15.63 8.29 11.14
CA VAL A 267 -16.03 8.86 12.44
C VAL A 267 -14.83 9.12 13.35
N SER A 268 -13.94 8.12 13.49
CA SER A 268 -12.75 8.26 14.35
C SER A 268 -11.82 9.37 13.85
N ARG A 269 -11.62 9.46 12.56
CA ARG A 269 -10.83 10.52 11.91
C ARG A 269 -11.42 11.89 12.23
N GLN A 270 -12.74 12.06 12.10
CA GLN A 270 -13.40 13.33 12.38
C GLN A 270 -13.25 13.73 13.86
N ILE A 271 -13.37 12.77 14.79
CA ILE A 271 -13.19 13.03 16.24
C ILE A 271 -11.77 13.56 16.50
N VAL A 272 -10.75 12.91 15.94
CA VAL A 272 -9.35 13.32 16.14
C VAL A 272 -9.08 14.67 15.48
N GLN A 273 -9.57 14.91 14.26
CA GLN A 273 -9.40 16.20 13.57
C GLN A 273 -10.06 17.35 14.34
N ASN A 274 -11.26 17.14 14.91
CA ASN A 274 -11.92 18.14 15.76
C ASN A 274 -11.07 18.47 16.99
N ALA A 275 -10.57 17.44 17.68
CA ALA A 275 -9.71 17.63 18.84
C ALA A 275 -8.40 18.37 18.50
N LEU A 276 -7.76 18.06 17.35
CA LEU A 276 -6.58 18.79 16.88
C LEU A 276 -6.89 20.26 16.59
N THR A 277 -8.05 20.51 15.99
CA THR A 277 -8.52 21.89 15.72
C THR A 277 -8.75 22.67 17.02
N GLU A 278 -9.41 22.08 18.02
CA GLU A 278 -9.62 22.68 19.33
C GLU A 278 -8.30 22.98 20.05
N LEU A 279 -7.29 22.13 19.87
CA LEU A 279 -5.96 22.33 20.41
C LEU A 279 -5.10 23.33 19.60
N GLY A 280 -5.60 23.82 18.47
CA GLY A 280 -4.87 24.72 17.56
C GLY A 280 -3.63 24.06 16.95
N LEU A 281 -3.70 22.75 16.66
CA LEU A 281 -2.64 21.97 16.01
C LEU A 281 -2.95 21.82 14.53
N LYS A 282 -1.93 22.02 13.69
CA LYS A 282 -2.04 21.79 12.25
C LYS A 282 -2.01 20.29 11.93
N PHE A 283 -2.75 19.87 10.93
CA PHE A 283 -2.73 18.50 10.43
C PHE A 283 -2.98 18.47 8.92
N ALA A 284 -2.46 17.45 8.26
CA ALA A 284 -2.73 17.21 6.84
C ALA A 284 -4.11 16.56 6.67
N PRO A 285 -4.84 16.85 5.58
CA PRO A 285 -6.05 16.10 5.22
C PRO A 285 -5.77 14.60 5.16
N SER A 286 -6.54 13.81 5.94
CA SER A 286 -6.29 12.37 6.03
C SER A 286 -7.22 11.58 5.10
N ASN A 287 -6.63 10.70 4.30
CA ASN A 287 -7.30 9.74 3.42
C ASN A 287 -7.03 8.27 3.83
N GLY A 288 -6.41 8.08 4.99
CA GLY A 288 -6.13 6.76 5.57
C GLY A 288 -6.79 6.55 6.92
N ASN A 289 -6.25 5.59 7.68
CA ASN A 289 -6.64 5.32 9.06
C ASN A 289 -5.63 5.89 10.08
N PHE A 290 -4.95 6.97 9.72
CA PHE A 290 -4.01 7.73 10.56
C PHE A 290 -4.03 9.20 10.14
N ILE A 291 -3.54 10.08 11.01
CA ILE A 291 -3.50 11.52 10.78
C ILE A 291 -2.07 12.01 11.00
N PHE A 292 -1.55 12.74 10.02
CA PHE A 292 -0.27 13.43 10.13
C PHE A 292 -0.50 14.82 10.70
N HIS A 293 0.00 15.10 11.90
CA HIS A 293 -0.26 16.34 12.61
C HIS A 293 0.96 16.91 13.28
N GLU A 294 0.93 18.22 13.51
CA GLU A 294 1.92 18.94 14.30
C GLU A 294 1.84 18.54 15.77
N ILE A 295 2.98 18.53 16.45
CA ILE A 295 3.05 18.49 17.91
C ILE A 295 3.71 19.76 18.41
N LYS A 296 3.24 20.29 19.56
CA LYS A 296 3.91 21.38 20.26
C LYS A 296 4.88 20.80 21.28
N GLY A 297 6.17 20.93 21.01
CA GLY A 297 7.22 20.45 21.92
C GLY A 297 8.17 19.43 21.29
N ASP A 298 8.95 18.78 22.15
CA ASP A 298 9.95 17.80 21.71
C ASP A 298 9.31 16.46 21.31
N VAL A 299 9.61 16.02 20.07
CA VAL A 299 9.08 14.78 19.50
C VAL A 299 9.42 13.56 20.34
N LYS A 300 10.65 13.50 20.88
CA LYS A 300 11.12 12.36 21.67
C LYS A 300 10.31 12.25 22.96
N THR A 301 10.13 13.36 23.68
CA THR A 301 9.28 13.42 24.88
C THR A 301 7.84 13.02 24.58
N TYR A 302 7.28 13.46 23.46
CA TYR A 302 5.95 13.05 23.04
C TYR A 302 5.87 11.53 22.81
N GLN A 303 6.82 10.96 22.07
CA GLN A 303 6.86 9.51 21.81
C GLN A 303 7.02 8.70 23.11
N GLU A 304 7.84 9.15 24.05
CA GLU A 304 8.02 8.49 25.34
C GLU A 304 6.73 8.49 26.16
N ARG A 305 6.01 9.59 26.19
CA ARG A 305 4.69 9.70 26.86
C ARG A 305 3.61 8.83 26.22
N MET A 306 3.65 8.67 24.89
CA MET A 306 2.71 7.79 24.16
C MET A 306 3.01 6.30 24.37
N LYS A 307 4.22 5.93 24.82
CA LYS A 307 4.60 4.54 25.15
C LYS A 307 4.32 4.15 26.60
N ALA A 308 4.15 5.11 27.49
CA ALA A 308 3.88 4.90 28.91
C ALA A 308 2.40 4.58 29.17
#